data_6f3613fb1f647b2cd7b25c569e09a0a8
#
_entry.id   6f3613fb1f647b2cd7b25c569e09a0a8
#
_cell.length_a   1.000
_cell.length_b   1.000
_cell.length_c   1.000
_cell.angle_alpha   90.00
_cell.angle_beta   90.00
_cell.angle_gamma   90.00
#
_symmetry.space_group_name_H-M   'P 1'
#
loop_
_entity.id
_entity.type
_entity.pdbx_description
1 polymer ?
#
loop_
_entity_poly.entity_id
_entity_poly.type
_entity_poly.pdbx_seq_one_letter_code
_entity_poly.pdbx_strand_id
1 'polypeptide(L)'
;STTVQQLSFHVEEKQSAYFKGKESIKEVLERIANQDSQFMAWLTLNRNDAVGKNGKRGRDILYADIPAYFTWDGTNKMWNKRSRGFSLGRINYVPRKLEDEYFLRVLLNIVKGPTCFADIKTYNGVVYPSYKTACFARGILDDDQVYIDSLVDASQFCFGDFLRNFFAMLLLSDSLSRPEYVWEQTWELLSQDMLKEKRDDYNNH
;
A
#
# COMPACT_ATOMS: atom_id res chain seq x y z
N SER A 1 0.29 2.87 32.09
CA SER A 1 0.94 2.28 30.90
C SER A 1 0.14 2.61 29.66
N THR A 2 0.83 2.98 28.60
CA THR A 2 0.19 3.21 27.30
C THR A 2 -0.15 1.84 26.69
N THR A 3 -1.41 1.61 26.37
CA THR A 3 -1.85 0.40 25.68
C THR A 3 -1.66 0.57 24.17
N VAL A 4 -1.33 -0.53 23.48
CA VAL A 4 -1.22 -0.56 22.01
C VAL A 4 -2.39 -1.39 21.46
N GLN A 5 -3.13 -0.80 20.53
CA GLN A 5 -4.22 -1.46 19.80
C GLN A 5 -3.72 -1.85 18.41
N GLN A 6 -3.70 -3.15 18.11
CA GLN A 6 -3.45 -3.62 16.74
C GLN A 6 -4.66 -3.30 15.86
N LEU A 7 -4.37 -2.76 14.66
CA LEU A 7 -5.38 -2.34 13.70
C LEU A 7 -5.26 -3.22 12.44
N SER A 8 -6.30 -4.00 12.19
CA SER A 8 -6.44 -4.79 10.98
C SER A 8 -7.07 -3.97 9.85
N PHE A 9 -6.73 -4.31 8.62
CA PHE A 9 -7.34 -3.77 7.41
C PHE A 9 -7.30 -4.83 6.30
N HIS A 10 -8.02 -4.58 5.22
CA HIS A 10 -8.04 -5.44 4.04
C HIS A 10 -8.32 -4.60 2.80
N VAL A 11 -7.92 -5.09 1.63
CA VAL A 11 -8.31 -4.51 0.35
C VAL A 11 -9.76 -4.85 0.02
N GLU A 12 -10.35 -4.08 -0.90
CA GLU A 12 -11.69 -4.31 -1.41
C GLU A 12 -11.82 -5.77 -1.90
N GLU A 13 -12.91 -6.44 -1.54
CA GLU A 13 -13.23 -7.84 -1.89
C GLU A 13 -12.33 -8.95 -1.27
N LYS A 14 -11.27 -8.61 -0.52
CA LYS A 14 -10.39 -9.59 0.13
C LYS A 14 -10.55 -9.62 1.66
N GLN A 15 -11.77 -9.81 2.16
CA GLN A 15 -11.95 -10.13 3.57
C GLN A 15 -11.48 -11.57 3.85
N SER A 16 -10.45 -11.72 4.68
CA SER A 16 -9.94 -13.04 5.06
C SER A 16 -10.95 -13.81 5.90
N ALA A 17 -11.41 -14.94 5.40
CA ALA A 17 -12.23 -15.88 6.16
C ALA A 17 -11.37 -16.94 6.84
N TYR A 18 -11.42 -17.00 8.15
CA TYR A 18 -10.89 -18.15 8.90
C TYR A 18 -11.98 -19.21 9.05
N PHE A 19 -11.74 -20.41 8.54
CA PHE A 19 -12.61 -21.55 8.77
C PHE A 19 -12.39 -22.09 10.17
N LYS A 20 -13.45 -22.14 10.99
CA LYS A 20 -13.44 -22.82 12.28
C LYS A 20 -14.02 -24.23 12.07
N GLY A 21 -13.12 -25.22 11.93
CA GLY A 21 -13.41 -26.66 12.00
C GLY A 21 -14.63 -27.16 11.26
N LYS A 22 -15.84 -27.18 11.61
CA LYS A 22 -17.01 -27.80 10.97
C LYS A 22 -18.02 -26.84 10.36
N GLU A 23 -17.66 -25.57 10.17
CA GLU A 23 -18.57 -24.57 9.59
C GLU A 23 -18.85 -24.85 8.11
N SER A 24 -20.10 -24.67 7.68
CA SER A 24 -20.46 -24.73 6.27
C SER A 24 -19.97 -23.47 5.53
N ILE A 25 -19.69 -23.61 4.23
CA ILE A 25 -19.28 -22.49 3.36
C ILE A 25 -20.29 -21.35 3.44
N LYS A 26 -21.59 -21.64 3.56
CA LYS A 26 -22.66 -20.66 3.63
C LYS A 26 -22.58 -19.83 4.94
N GLU A 27 -22.36 -20.47 6.08
CA GLU A 27 -22.18 -19.80 7.36
C GLU A 27 -20.92 -18.95 7.38
N VAL A 28 -19.85 -19.40 6.74
CA VAL A 28 -18.60 -18.65 6.59
C VAL A 28 -18.83 -17.40 5.71
N LEU A 29 -19.52 -17.52 4.59
CA LEU A 29 -19.84 -16.40 3.70
C LEU A 29 -20.78 -15.38 4.37
N GLU A 30 -21.79 -15.83 5.10
CA GLU A 30 -22.69 -14.96 5.87
C GLU A 30 -21.92 -14.24 7.00
N ARG A 31 -20.97 -14.92 7.64
CA ARG A 31 -20.13 -14.31 8.67
C ARG A 31 -19.17 -13.28 8.07
N ILE A 32 -18.60 -13.52 6.88
CA ILE A 32 -17.73 -12.57 6.17
C ILE A 32 -18.54 -11.33 5.78
N ALA A 33 -19.71 -11.52 5.18
CA ALA A 33 -20.60 -10.44 4.78
C ALA A 33 -21.04 -9.56 5.97
N ASN A 34 -21.14 -10.15 7.17
CA ASN A 34 -21.54 -9.48 8.41
C ASN A 34 -20.37 -9.09 9.33
N GLN A 35 -19.12 -9.37 8.96
CA GLN A 35 -17.96 -8.98 9.76
C GLN A 35 -17.53 -7.55 9.43
N ASP A 36 -18.10 -6.59 10.14
CA ASP A 36 -17.52 -5.27 10.23
C ASP A 36 -16.13 -5.39 10.90
N SER A 37 -15.07 -5.27 10.09
CA SER A 37 -13.72 -5.18 10.61
C SER A 37 -13.51 -3.82 11.27
N GLN A 38 -12.46 -3.68 12.10
CA GLN A 38 -12.06 -2.37 12.65
C GLN A 38 -11.94 -1.31 11.55
N PHE A 39 -11.46 -1.73 10.37
CA PHE A 39 -11.27 -0.87 9.22
C PHE A 39 -12.60 -0.42 8.60
N MET A 40 -13.55 -1.33 8.36
CA MET A 40 -14.87 -0.99 7.86
C MET A 40 -15.67 -0.13 8.84
N ALA A 41 -15.54 -0.43 10.14
CA ALA A 41 -16.14 0.38 11.20
C ALA A 41 -15.54 1.80 11.25
N TRP A 42 -14.27 2.00 10.89
CA TRP A 42 -13.66 3.32 10.74
C TRP A 42 -14.25 4.10 9.57
N LEU A 43 -14.46 3.48 8.41
CA LEU A 43 -15.12 4.12 7.26
C LEU A 43 -16.55 4.54 7.65
N THR A 44 -17.27 3.69 8.37
CA THR A 44 -18.61 3.98 8.88
C THR A 44 -18.61 5.12 9.91
N LEU A 45 -17.63 5.13 10.82
CA LEU A 45 -17.43 6.20 11.80
C LEU A 45 -17.24 7.56 11.10
N ASN A 46 -16.45 7.59 10.03
CA ASN A 46 -16.23 8.79 9.22
C ASN A 46 -17.50 9.21 8.46
N ARG A 47 -18.25 8.24 7.92
CA ARG A 47 -19.52 8.49 7.23
C ARG A 47 -20.53 9.16 8.15
N ASN A 48 -20.59 8.72 9.39
CA ASN A 48 -21.49 9.24 10.42
C ASN A 48 -20.97 10.52 11.09
N ASP A 49 -19.83 11.05 10.67
CA ASP A 49 -19.16 12.22 11.24
C ASP A 49 -19.01 12.15 12.77
N ALA A 50 -18.65 10.97 13.27
CA ALA A 50 -18.61 10.68 14.70
C ALA A 50 -17.57 11.53 15.43
N VAL A 51 -17.93 11.96 16.65
CA VAL A 51 -17.09 12.80 17.53
C VAL A 51 -16.57 11.97 18.69
N GLY A 52 -15.24 11.86 18.75
CA GLY A 52 -14.52 11.13 19.77
C GLY A 52 -14.20 11.94 21.03
N LYS A 53 -13.24 11.45 21.80
CA LYS A 53 -12.72 12.12 23.00
C LYS A 53 -12.23 13.53 22.66
N ASN A 54 -12.45 14.47 23.56
CA ASN A 54 -12.04 15.87 23.43
C ASN A 54 -12.62 16.60 22.18
N GLY A 55 -13.77 16.16 21.67
CA GLY A 55 -14.40 16.78 20.51
C GLY A 55 -13.71 16.49 19.17
N LYS A 56 -12.74 15.58 19.13
CA LYS A 56 -12.01 15.24 17.90
C LYS A 56 -12.91 14.47 16.94
N ARG A 57 -13.11 14.98 15.73
CA ARG A 57 -13.93 14.32 14.71
C ARG A 57 -13.16 13.16 14.06
N GLY A 58 -13.84 12.05 13.78
CA GLY A 58 -13.26 10.90 13.09
C GLY A 58 -12.62 11.27 11.75
N ARG A 59 -13.28 12.15 11.00
CA ARG A 59 -12.79 12.63 9.70
C ARG A 59 -11.47 13.40 9.74
N ASP A 60 -11.07 13.93 10.91
CA ASP A 60 -9.87 14.75 11.06
C ASP A 60 -8.64 13.93 11.51
N ILE A 61 -8.80 12.62 11.71
CA ILE A 61 -7.76 11.74 12.24
C ILE A 61 -7.43 10.59 11.27
N LEU A 62 -6.19 10.11 11.38
CA LEU A 62 -5.72 8.95 10.62
C LEU A 62 -6.25 7.66 11.23
N TYR A 63 -6.26 6.58 10.45
CA TYR A 63 -6.65 5.26 10.96
C TYR A 63 -5.81 4.83 12.18
N ALA A 64 -4.49 5.06 12.13
CA ALA A 64 -3.59 4.76 13.25
C ALA A 64 -3.92 5.53 14.53
N ASP A 65 -4.54 6.70 14.44
CA ASP A 65 -4.84 7.56 15.59
C ASP A 65 -6.21 7.28 16.22
N ILE A 66 -7.07 6.49 15.56
CA ILE A 66 -8.42 6.18 16.04
C ILE A 66 -8.44 5.71 17.50
N PRO A 67 -7.57 4.77 17.96
CA PRO A 67 -7.61 4.28 19.33
C PRO A 67 -7.30 5.34 20.39
N ALA A 68 -6.72 6.47 20.02
CA ALA A 68 -6.51 7.57 20.97
C ALA A 68 -7.82 8.26 21.37
N TYR A 69 -8.80 8.27 20.47
CA TYR A 69 -10.07 9.00 20.62
C TYR A 69 -11.30 8.11 20.72
N PHE A 70 -11.19 6.86 20.24
CA PHE A 70 -12.27 5.88 20.23
C PHE A 70 -11.81 4.56 20.84
N THR A 71 -12.75 3.77 21.33
CA THR A 71 -12.51 2.43 21.88
C THR A 71 -13.21 1.40 20.99
N TRP A 72 -12.50 0.34 20.61
CA TRP A 72 -13.05 -0.75 19.83
C TRP A 72 -13.96 -1.64 20.68
N ASP A 73 -15.20 -1.80 20.24
CA ASP A 73 -16.13 -2.78 20.79
C ASP A 73 -16.09 -4.03 19.89
N GLY A 74 -15.41 -5.05 20.36
CA GLY A 74 -15.25 -6.30 19.62
C GLY A 74 -16.55 -7.12 19.50
N THR A 75 -17.54 -6.87 20.37
CA THR A 75 -18.85 -7.55 20.35
C THR A 75 -19.76 -6.93 19.30
N ASN A 76 -19.92 -5.61 19.35
CA ASN A 76 -20.78 -4.87 18.44
C ASN A 76 -20.07 -4.43 17.13
N LYS A 77 -18.77 -4.74 17.00
CA LYS A 77 -17.95 -4.39 15.81
C LYS A 77 -18.00 -2.90 15.46
N MET A 78 -17.90 -2.04 16.44
CA MET A 78 -17.97 -0.60 16.26
C MET A 78 -16.97 0.17 17.12
N TRP A 79 -16.66 1.37 16.70
CA TRP A 79 -15.85 2.31 17.46
C TRP A 79 -16.75 3.22 18.31
N ASN A 80 -16.58 3.14 19.61
CA ASN A 80 -17.29 3.99 20.57
C ASN A 80 -16.41 5.13 21.04
N LYS A 81 -17.00 6.29 21.36
CA LYS A 81 -16.27 7.42 21.93
C LYS A 81 -15.50 6.99 23.18
N ARG A 82 -14.18 7.24 23.21
CA ARG A 82 -13.34 6.95 24.38
C ARG A 82 -13.66 7.91 25.52
N SER A 83 -13.97 7.34 26.67
CA SER A 83 -14.26 8.12 27.89
C SER A 83 -12.99 8.43 28.68
N ARG A 84 -12.06 7.44 28.82
CA ARG A 84 -10.85 7.54 29.65
C ARG A 84 -9.63 6.90 28.98
N GLY A 85 -8.46 7.26 29.49
CA GLY A 85 -7.19 6.67 29.05
C GLY A 85 -6.75 7.12 27.67
N PHE A 86 -5.73 6.42 27.15
CA PHE A 86 -5.12 6.63 25.84
C PHE A 86 -4.65 5.29 25.30
N SER A 87 -4.72 5.10 24.00
CA SER A 87 -4.15 3.93 23.32
C SER A 87 -3.52 4.36 22.01
N LEU A 88 -2.38 3.77 21.67
CA LEU A 88 -1.74 3.94 20.36
C LEU A 88 -2.26 2.88 19.39
N GLY A 89 -2.65 3.28 18.21
CA GLY A 89 -2.95 2.35 17.13
C GLY A 89 -1.67 1.93 16.41
N ARG A 90 -1.60 0.66 16.06
CA ARG A 90 -0.55 0.09 15.23
C ARG A 90 -1.18 -0.69 14.08
N ILE A 91 -1.06 -0.17 12.87
CA ILE A 91 -1.53 -0.86 11.67
C ILE A 91 -0.64 -2.08 11.43
N ASN A 92 -1.25 -3.23 11.13
CA ASN A 92 -0.54 -4.46 10.86
C ASN A 92 0.49 -4.28 9.75
N TYR A 93 1.65 -4.94 9.91
CA TYR A 93 2.68 -4.95 8.90
C TYR A 93 2.24 -5.76 7.68
N VAL A 94 2.59 -5.26 6.50
CA VAL A 94 2.36 -5.93 5.22
C VAL A 94 3.64 -5.85 4.40
N PRO A 95 4.16 -6.97 3.90
CA PRO A 95 5.33 -6.98 3.02
C PRO A 95 4.99 -6.36 1.65
N ARG A 96 5.97 -5.70 1.02
CA ARG A 96 5.81 -5.00 -0.26
C ARG A 96 5.32 -5.90 -1.41
N LYS A 97 5.66 -7.20 -1.38
CA LYS A 97 5.21 -8.21 -2.35
C LYS A 97 3.69 -8.38 -2.43
N LEU A 98 2.96 -7.94 -1.40
CA LEU A 98 1.49 -7.85 -1.40
C LEU A 98 1.10 -6.43 -1.82
N GLU A 99 1.28 -6.10 -3.07
CA GLU A 99 1.20 -4.75 -3.62
C GLU A 99 -0.02 -3.94 -3.14
N ASP A 100 -1.24 -4.45 -3.35
CA ASP A 100 -2.46 -3.73 -3.01
C ASP A 100 -2.60 -3.46 -1.51
N GLU A 101 -2.32 -4.47 -0.69
CA GLU A 101 -2.35 -4.35 0.77
C GLU A 101 -1.25 -3.41 1.26
N TYR A 102 -0.05 -3.48 0.66
CA TYR A 102 1.07 -2.61 1.02
C TYR A 102 0.74 -1.14 0.72
N PHE A 103 0.27 -0.83 -0.49
CA PHE A 103 -0.04 0.54 -0.87
C PHE A 103 -1.28 1.08 -0.14
N LEU A 104 -2.28 0.23 0.14
CA LEU A 104 -3.38 0.60 1.03
C LEU A 104 -2.85 0.99 2.41
N ARG A 105 -1.97 0.16 3.01
CA ARG A 105 -1.34 0.47 4.30
C ARG A 105 -0.60 1.81 4.28
N VAL A 106 0.12 2.12 3.21
CA VAL A 106 0.81 3.41 3.04
C VAL A 106 -0.21 4.56 3.07
N LEU A 107 -1.30 4.44 2.30
CA LEU A 107 -2.36 5.46 2.25
C LEU A 107 -3.06 5.65 3.60
N LEU A 108 -3.24 4.59 4.40
CA LEU A 108 -3.86 4.68 5.73
C LEU A 108 -3.06 5.53 6.72
N ASN A 109 -1.77 5.79 6.47
CA ASN A 109 -0.94 6.67 7.29
C ASN A 109 -1.05 8.16 6.90
N ILE A 110 -1.75 8.50 5.81
CA ILE A 110 -1.81 9.87 5.28
C ILE A 110 -3.22 10.34 4.94
N VAL A 111 -4.13 9.42 4.58
CA VAL A 111 -5.51 9.75 4.21
C VAL A 111 -6.36 9.85 5.47
N LYS A 112 -7.01 11.00 5.65
CA LYS A 112 -7.92 11.25 6.76
C LYS A 112 -9.35 11.19 6.29
N GLY A 113 -10.22 10.63 7.12
CA GLY A 113 -11.67 10.70 6.97
C GLY A 113 -12.30 10.06 5.74
N PRO A 114 -11.72 9.02 5.11
CA PRO A 114 -12.38 8.36 4.00
C PRO A 114 -13.66 7.67 4.48
N THR A 115 -14.68 7.67 3.64
CA THR A 115 -15.98 7.02 3.93
C THR A 115 -16.17 5.71 3.16
N CYS A 116 -15.33 5.49 2.15
CA CYS A 116 -15.30 4.28 1.32
C CYS A 116 -13.89 4.05 0.76
N PHE A 117 -13.68 2.92 0.08
CA PHE A 117 -12.39 2.59 -0.55
C PHE A 117 -12.00 3.59 -1.65
N ALA A 118 -12.99 4.10 -2.40
CA ALA A 118 -12.72 5.10 -3.44
C ALA A 118 -12.13 6.39 -2.88
N ASP A 119 -12.58 6.85 -1.70
CA ASP A 119 -12.05 8.04 -1.05
C ASP A 119 -10.56 7.88 -0.70
N ILE A 120 -10.13 6.67 -0.32
CA ILE A 120 -8.72 6.38 -0.03
C ILE A 120 -7.86 6.53 -1.29
N LYS A 121 -8.40 6.14 -2.44
CA LYS A 121 -7.76 6.25 -3.76
C LYS A 121 -7.92 7.64 -4.40
N THR A 122 -8.62 8.57 -3.76
CA THR A 122 -8.87 9.92 -4.30
C THR A 122 -7.77 10.89 -3.89
N TYR A 123 -7.22 11.61 -4.86
CA TYR A 123 -6.28 12.71 -4.63
C TYR A 123 -6.56 13.86 -5.59
N ASN A 124 -6.59 15.11 -5.09
CA ASN A 124 -6.91 16.30 -5.84
C ASN A 124 -8.20 16.19 -6.68
N GLY A 125 -9.23 15.53 -6.12
CA GLY A 125 -10.53 15.35 -6.80
C GLY A 125 -10.56 14.23 -7.86
N VAL A 126 -9.45 13.52 -8.08
CA VAL A 126 -9.36 12.40 -9.03
C VAL A 126 -9.33 11.08 -8.27
N VAL A 127 -10.19 10.13 -8.67
CA VAL A 127 -10.19 8.75 -8.17
C VAL A 127 -9.24 7.92 -9.03
N TYR A 128 -8.20 7.36 -8.41
CA TYR A 128 -7.23 6.52 -9.12
C TYR A 128 -7.66 5.04 -9.14
N PRO A 129 -7.29 4.28 -10.18
CA PRO A 129 -7.75 2.90 -10.36
C PRO A 129 -7.16 1.94 -9.30
N SER A 130 -5.96 2.20 -8.78
CA SER A 130 -5.31 1.35 -7.78
C SER A 130 -4.72 2.18 -6.62
N TYR A 131 -4.44 1.51 -5.49
CA TYR A 131 -3.74 2.14 -4.37
C TYR A 131 -2.32 2.58 -4.75
N LYS A 132 -1.63 1.79 -5.59
CA LYS A 132 -0.30 2.11 -6.12
C LYS A 132 -0.32 3.44 -6.89
N THR A 133 -1.25 3.59 -7.84
CA THR A 133 -1.37 4.83 -8.64
C THR A 133 -1.77 6.03 -7.81
N ALA A 134 -2.60 5.83 -6.77
CA ALA A 134 -2.94 6.89 -5.81
C ALA A 134 -1.73 7.32 -4.96
N CYS A 135 -0.89 6.39 -4.53
CA CYS A 135 0.38 6.67 -3.85
C CYS A 135 1.33 7.44 -4.76
N PHE A 136 1.44 7.01 -6.01
CA PHE A 136 2.29 7.67 -7.01
C PHE A 136 1.85 9.11 -7.27
N ALA A 137 0.57 9.34 -7.51
CA ALA A 137 0.01 10.67 -7.72
C ALA A 137 0.24 11.63 -6.54
N ARG A 138 0.35 11.08 -5.31
CA ARG A 138 0.67 11.83 -4.09
C ARG A 138 2.17 12.09 -3.89
N GLY A 139 3.05 11.56 -4.77
CA GLY A 139 4.50 11.68 -4.64
C GLY A 139 5.09 10.91 -3.44
N ILE A 140 4.41 9.85 -2.99
CA ILE A 140 4.83 9.07 -1.81
C ILE A 140 5.76 7.91 -2.20
N LEU A 141 5.64 7.46 -3.43
CA LEU A 141 6.54 6.45 -3.97
C LEU A 141 7.80 7.14 -4.43
N ASP A 142 8.95 6.54 -4.11
CA ASP A 142 10.22 6.99 -4.64
C ASP A 142 10.10 7.10 -6.16
N ASP A 143 10.55 8.20 -6.70
CA ASP A 143 10.69 8.38 -8.14
C ASP A 143 11.80 7.42 -8.58
N ASP A 144 11.46 6.44 -9.42
CA ASP A 144 12.43 5.51 -9.99
C ASP A 144 13.52 6.22 -10.83
N GLN A 145 13.39 7.53 -10.98
CA GLN A 145 14.35 8.37 -11.68
C GLN A 145 15.78 8.24 -11.10
N VAL A 146 15.91 8.14 -9.77
CA VAL A 146 17.21 7.93 -9.11
C VAL A 146 17.89 6.65 -9.62
N TYR A 147 17.13 5.59 -9.87
CA TYR A 147 17.66 4.33 -10.40
C TYR A 147 17.98 4.42 -11.91
N ILE A 148 17.15 5.15 -12.67
CA ILE A 148 17.41 5.45 -14.08
C ILE A 148 18.71 6.24 -14.19
N ASP A 149 18.85 7.33 -13.44
CA ASP A 149 20.05 8.17 -13.43
C ASP A 149 21.28 7.35 -13.02
N SER A 150 21.16 6.49 -12.02
CA SER A 150 22.25 5.59 -11.58
C SER A 150 22.68 4.61 -12.68
N LEU A 151 21.72 4.06 -13.46
CA LEU A 151 22.03 3.19 -14.59
C LEU A 151 22.67 3.97 -15.74
N VAL A 152 22.20 5.18 -16.02
CA VAL A 152 22.79 6.08 -17.03
C VAL A 152 24.21 6.45 -16.65
N ASP A 153 24.46 6.85 -15.40
CA ASP A 153 25.79 7.18 -14.91
C ASP A 153 26.75 5.97 -14.99
N ALA A 154 26.28 4.80 -14.52
CA ALA A 154 27.05 3.58 -14.57
C ALA A 154 27.38 3.16 -16.03
N SER A 155 26.52 3.44 -17.01
CA SER A 155 26.73 3.11 -18.41
C SER A 155 27.96 3.81 -19.03
N GLN A 156 28.40 4.90 -18.44
CA GLN A 156 29.60 5.63 -18.90
C GLN A 156 30.91 4.90 -18.54
N PHE A 157 30.89 4.02 -17.54
CA PHE A 157 32.08 3.38 -17.00
C PHE A 157 32.00 1.85 -16.91
N CYS A 158 30.81 1.29 -17.08
CA CYS A 158 30.53 -0.14 -16.89
C CYS A 158 30.04 -0.79 -18.19
N PHE A 159 30.34 -2.10 -18.33
CA PHE A 159 29.86 -2.92 -19.45
C PHE A 159 28.40 -3.35 -19.24
N GLY A 160 27.73 -3.74 -20.34
CA GLY A 160 26.32 -4.14 -20.35
C GLY A 160 25.97 -5.25 -19.35
N ASP A 161 26.88 -6.22 -19.14
CA ASP A 161 26.70 -7.28 -18.13
C ASP A 161 26.53 -6.72 -16.70
N PHE A 162 27.33 -5.73 -16.34
CA PHE A 162 27.20 -5.08 -15.03
C PHE A 162 25.86 -4.37 -14.91
N LEU A 163 25.45 -3.64 -15.93
CA LEU A 163 24.18 -2.90 -15.94
C LEU A 163 22.99 -3.86 -15.83
N ARG A 164 23.01 -4.99 -16.55
CA ARG A 164 21.98 -6.03 -16.47
C ARG A 164 21.92 -6.65 -15.07
N ASN A 165 23.07 -6.96 -14.47
CA ASN A 165 23.15 -7.48 -13.10
C ASN A 165 22.65 -6.46 -12.09
N PHE A 166 22.97 -5.17 -12.26
CA PHE A 166 22.49 -4.10 -11.40
C PHE A 166 20.95 -3.95 -11.50
N PHE A 167 20.41 -3.93 -12.70
CA PHE A 167 18.96 -3.91 -12.93
C PHE A 167 18.27 -5.14 -12.33
N ALA A 168 18.83 -6.33 -12.53
CA ALA A 168 18.31 -7.56 -11.92
C ALA A 168 18.32 -7.50 -10.38
N MET A 169 19.37 -6.94 -9.78
CA MET A 169 19.44 -6.73 -8.32
C MET A 169 18.35 -5.77 -7.83
N LEU A 170 18.07 -4.68 -8.56
CA LEU A 170 16.99 -3.76 -8.25
C LEU A 170 15.62 -4.44 -8.30
N LEU A 171 15.40 -5.33 -9.28
CA LEU A 171 14.17 -6.14 -9.36
C LEU A 171 14.05 -7.11 -8.19
N LEU A 172 15.13 -7.85 -7.86
CA LEU A 172 15.13 -8.84 -6.79
C LEU A 172 15.00 -8.21 -5.40
N SER A 173 15.51 -7.00 -5.21
CA SER A 173 15.38 -6.25 -3.94
C SER A 173 14.03 -5.53 -3.79
N ASP A 174 13.14 -5.65 -4.79
CA ASP A 174 11.85 -4.97 -4.82
C ASP A 174 11.98 -3.44 -4.60
N SER A 175 13.08 -2.86 -5.13
CA SER A 175 13.40 -1.43 -4.96
C SER A 175 12.65 -0.55 -5.95
N LEU A 176 12.28 -1.09 -7.13
CA LEU A 176 11.63 -0.33 -8.18
C LEU A 176 10.12 -0.23 -7.93
N SER A 177 9.58 0.98 -8.07
CA SER A 177 8.14 1.24 -7.99
C SER A 177 7.42 0.90 -9.31
N ARG A 178 8.11 1.11 -10.43
CA ARG A 178 7.63 0.84 -11.80
C ARG A 178 8.73 0.18 -12.63
N PRO A 179 8.98 -1.12 -12.44
CA PRO A 179 10.06 -1.82 -13.15
C PRO A 179 9.97 -1.69 -14.68
N GLU A 180 8.75 -1.73 -15.24
CA GLU A 180 8.50 -1.58 -16.66
C GLU A 180 8.96 -0.21 -17.17
N TYR A 181 8.66 0.85 -16.42
CA TYR A 181 9.08 2.21 -16.76
C TYR A 181 10.61 2.35 -16.74
N VAL A 182 11.29 1.81 -15.72
CA VAL A 182 12.75 1.83 -15.66
C VAL A 182 13.35 1.05 -16.83
N TRP A 183 12.77 -0.12 -17.16
CA TRP A 183 13.17 -0.90 -18.33
C TRP A 183 13.02 -0.11 -19.63
N GLU A 184 11.87 0.51 -19.88
CA GLU A 184 11.60 1.33 -21.07
C GLU A 184 12.60 2.49 -21.22
N GLN A 185 13.05 3.08 -20.11
CA GLN A 185 14.01 4.18 -20.13
C GLN A 185 15.47 3.71 -20.29
N THR A 186 15.78 2.45 -20.00
CA THR A 186 17.18 1.99 -19.88
C THR A 186 17.52 0.78 -20.76
N TRP A 187 16.57 0.15 -21.45
CA TRP A 187 16.81 -1.08 -22.21
C TRP A 187 17.89 -0.94 -23.28
N GLU A 188 18.01 0.22 -23.92
CA GLU A 188 19.07 0.49 -24.91
C GLU A 188 20.46 0.43 -24.27
N LEU A 189 20.61 1.01 -23.07
CA LEU A 189 21.86 0.96 -22.31
C LEU A 189 22.21 -0.48 -21.90
N LEU A 190 21.20 -1.23 -21.48
CA LEU A 190 21.35 -2.61 -21.04
C LEU A 190 21.71 -3.59 -22.18
N SER A 191 21.43 -3.22 -23.44
CA SER A 191 21.61 -4.07 -24.62
C SER A 191 22.73 -3.60 -25.59
N GLN A 192 23.41 -2.51 -25.29
CA GLN A 192 24.39 -1.89 -26.16
C GLN A 192 25.51 -2.83 -26.67
N ASP A 193 26.08 -3.62 -25.75
CA ASP A 193 27.13 -4.59 -26.04
C ASP A 193 26.62 -5.73 -26.95
N MET A 194 25.43 -6.25 -26.71
CA MET A 194 24.82 -7.31 -27.51
C MET A 194 24.49 -6.85 -28.92
N LEU A 195 24.06 -5.60 -29.09
CA LEU A 195 23.78 -5.02 -30.40
C LEU A 195 25.07 -4.78 -31.18
N LYS A 196 26.17 -4.43 -30.50
CA LYS A 196 27.48 -4.25 -31.11
C LYS A 196 28.05 -5.59 -31.59
N GLU A 197 28.05 -6.63 -30.75
CA GLU A 197 28.49 -7.98 -31.13
C GLU A 197 27.74 -8.50 -32.38
N LYS A 198 26.40 -8.40 -32.40
CA LYS A 198 25.61 -8.82 -33.55
C LYS A 198 25.91 -8.04 -34.81
N ARG A 199 26.24 -6.76 -34.72
CA ARG A 199 26.62 -5.93 -35.88
C ARG A 199 28.00 -6.31 -36.43
N ASP A 200 28.93 -6.60 -35.52
CA ASP A 200 30.29 -7.01 -35.90
C ASP A 200 30.28 -8.41 -36.53
N ASP A 201 29.47 -9.34 -36.03
CA ASP A 201 29.26 -10.66 -36.66
C ASP A 201 28.66 -10.56 -38.07
N TYR A 202 27.69 -9.66 -38.26
CA TYR A 202 27.06 -9.47 -39.59
C TYR A 202 27.99 -8.82 -40.61
N ASN A 203 28.91 -7.96 -40.18
CA ASN A 203 29.87 -7.31 -41.07
C ASN A 203 31.10 -8.19 -41.42
N ASN A 204 31.31 -9.31 -40.70
CA ASN A 204 32.39 -10.25 -40.89
C ASN A 204 31.99 -11.49 -41.72
N HIS A 205 30.77 -11.54 -42.25
CA HIS A 205 30.26 -12.57 -43.17
C HIS A 205 29.82 -11.96 -44.47
#